data_4707f31ace90899768711234297132f4
#
_entry.id   4707f31ace90899768711234297132f4
#
_cell.length_a   1.000
_cell.length_b   1.000
_cell.length_c   1.000
_cell.angle_alpha   90.00
_cell.angle_beta   90.00
_cell.angle_gamma   90.00
#
_symmetry.space_group_name_H-M   'P 1'
#
loop_
_entity.id
_entity.type
_entity.pdbx_description
1 polymer ?
#
loop_
_entity_poly.entity_id
_entity_poly.type
_entity_poly.pdbx_seq_one_letter_code
_entity_poly.pdbx_strand_id
1 'polypeptide(L)'
;MQYIKAHRRGRALWITFDRPDKLNIVHPEDLSELRDVIAGVTSDVHAIVFTGAGQAAFSAGLNIEAFVGLTPARALALIAELAEVMRAIRHSPVVTVAVVNGYCLGAAFELALACDLRVVARAASFGLPEIKVGVPSVIDAALLPAFVGLSKAREMVLTGDIYTLDQLPPDSIANVIAEPGELAAAADSLLDRIATHPPAVTAAQRRLFDSWLNNPLDVAISASTTEFANVFASQDTHRQIARHYKRITG
;
A
#
# COMPACT_ATOMS: atom_id res chain seq x y z
N MET A 1 -7.19 -8.88 18.55
CA MET A 1 -7.47 -7.92 17.44
C MET A 1 -8.74 -7.15 17.72
N GLN A 2 -8.63 -5.93 18.23
CA GLN A 2 -9.83 -5.14 18.54
C GLN A 2 -10.17 -4.20 17.38
N TYR A 3 -9.17 -3.62 16.72
CA TYR A 3 -9.34 -2.55 15.73
C TYR A 3 -8.62 -2.78 14.39
N ILE A 4 -7.78 -3.78 14.30
CA ILE A 4 -7.24 -4.29 13.04
C ILE A 4 -7.94 -5.61 12.76
N LYS A 5 -8.84 -5.66 11.79
CA LYS A 5 -9.56 -6.88 11.44
C LYS A 5 -8.96 -7.50 10.19
N ALA A 6 -8.50 -8.74 10.31
CA ALA A 6 -7.96 -9.50 9.18
C ALA A 6 -8.90 -10.67 8.84
N HIS A 7 -9.29 -10.77 7.58
CA HIS A 7 -10.11 -11.89 7.09
C HIS A 7 -9.75 -12.25 5.65
N ARG A 8 -9.95 -13.52 5.32
CA ARG A 8 -9.77 -14.03 3.96
C ARG A 8 -11.02 -13.79 3.12
N ARG A 9 -10.83 -13.29 1.90
CA ARG A 9 -11.86 -13.24 0.87
C ARG A 9 -11.24 -13.76 -0.44
N GLY A 10 -11.61 -14.96 -0.83
CA GLY A 10 -10.96 -15.65 -1.92
C GLY A 10 -9.45 -15.85 -1.68
N ARG A 11 -8.64 -15.35 -2.59
CA ARG A 11 -7.17 -15.38 -2.51
C ARG A 11 -6.56 -14.10 -1.96
N ALA A 12 -7.37 -13.19 -1.43
CA ALA A 12 -6.90 -11.96 -0.81
C ALA A 12 -7.08 -12.00 0.71
N LEU A 13 -6.08 -11.49 1.44
CA LEU A 13 -6.16 -11.18 2.85
C LEU A 13 -6.56 -9.71 2.98
N TRP A 14 -7.74 -9.47 3.51
CA TRP A 14 -8.25 -8.13 3.79
C TRP A 14 -7.90 -7.72 5.21
N ILE A 15 -7.29 -6.55 5.33
CA ILE A 15 -6.93 -5.90 6.59
C ILE A 15 -7.74 -4.61 6.67
N THR A 16 -8.65 -4.53 7.64
CA THR A 16 -9.56 -3.39 7.82
C THR A 16 -9.19 -2.63 9.08
N PHE A 17 -8.95 -1.33 8.96
CA PHE A 17 -8.88 -0.41 10.08
C PHE A 17 -10.30 -0.16 10.57
N ASP A 18 -10.62 -0.53 11.81
CA ASP A 18 -12.00 -0.59 12.30
C ASP A 18 -12.25 0.25 13.55
N ARG A 19 -12.07 1.57 13.39
CA ARG A 19 -12.48 2.63 14.32
C ARG A 19 -13.23 3.73 13.54
N PRO A 20 -14.38 3.42 12.90
CA PRO A 20 -15.04 4.37 12.00
C PRO A 20 -15.45 5.68 12.68
N ASP A 21 -15.80 5.64 13.97
CA ASP A 21 -16.18 6.82 14.77
C ASP A 21 -15.00 7.78 15.00
N LYS A 22 -13.75 7.33 14.77
CA LYS A 22 -12.53 8.13 14.89
C LYS A 22 -11.73 8.14 13.59
N LEU A 23 -12.40 8.11 12.44
CA LEU A 23 -11.78 8.10 11.11
C LEU A 23 -10.69 7.02 10.95
N ASN A 24 -10.89 5.87 11.59
CA ASN A 24 -10.00 4.72 11.51
C ASN A 24 -8.55 5.02 11.92
N ILE A 25 -8.33 5.89 12.93
CA ILE A 25 -6.98 6.15 13.44
C ILE A 25 -6.31 4.87 13.92
N VAL A 26 -4.99 4.82 13.76
CA VAL A 26 -4.11 3.72 14.19
C VAL A 26 -3.43 4.13 15.50
N HIS A 27 -3.44 3.27 16.49
CA HIS A 27 -2.72 3.47 17.73
C HIS A 27 -1.34 2.79 17.67
N PRO A 28 -0.34 3.21 18.47
CA PRO A 28 0.98 2.56 18.49
C PRO A 28 0.92 1.05 18.72
N GLU A 29 0.03 0.60 19.61
CA GLU A 29 -0.17 -0.82 19.91
C GLU A 29 -0.71 -1.65 18.73
N ASP A 30 -1.35 -1.00 17.74
CA ASP A 30 -1.83 -1.67 16.54
C ASP A 30 -0.69 -1.98 15.55
N LEU A 31 0.47 -1.31 15.64
CA LEU A 31 1.56 -1.41 14.66
C LEU A 31 2.20 -2.79 14.67
N SER A 32 2.49 -3.35 15.84
CA SER A 32 3.06 -4.69 15.94
C SER A 32 2.10 -5.76 15.41
N GLU A 33 0.80 -5.63 15.72
CA GLU A 33 -0.23 -6.52 15.22
C GLU A 33 -0.33 -6.46 13.69
N LEU A 34 -0.34 -5.25 13.13
CA LEU A 34 -0.40 -5.03 11.67
C LEU A 34 0.81 -5.67 10.98
N ARG A 35 2.02 -5.47 11.50
CA ARG A 35 3.24 -6.10 11.00
C ARG A 35 3.15 -7.61 11.02
N ASP A 36 2.71 -8.19 12.14
CA ASP A 36 2.64 -9.64 12.32
C ASP A 36 1.60 -10.28 11.37
N VAL A 37 0.47 -9.61 11.13
CA VAL A 37 -0.53 -10.05 10.14
C VAL A 37 0.05 -10.03 8.73
N ILE A 38 0.81 -8.99 8.35
CA ILE A 38 1.46 -8.89 7.04
C ILE A 38 2.53 -9.99 6.88
N ALA A 39 3.35 -10.21 7.91
CA ALA A 39 4.40 -11.21 7.89
C ALA A 39 3.86 -12.66 7.88
N GLY A 40 2.68 -12.88 8.45
CA GLY A 40 2.02 -14.19 8.53
C GLY A 40 1.33 -14.66 7.24
N VAL A 41 1.49 -13.95 6.13
CA VAL A 41 0.85 -14.29 4.85
C VAL A 41 1.39 -15.60 4.30
N THR A 42 0.47 -16.53 4.01
CA THR A 42 0.75 -17.86 3.47
C THR A 42 0.78 -17.86 1.93
N SER A 43 1.40 -18.87 1.33
CA SER A 43 1.62 -18.99 -0.12
C SER A 43 0.34 -19.10 -0.98
N ASP A 44 -0.80 -19.35 -0.35
CA ASP A 44 -2.11 -19.43 -1.01
C ASP A 44 -2.85 -18.07 -1.08
N VAL A 45 -2.27 -17.02 -0.46
CA VAL A 45 -2.68 -15.62 -0.62
C VAL A 45 -1.97 -15.02 -1.84
N HIS A 46 -2.71 -14.28 -2.66
CA HIS A 46 -2.17 -13.60 -3.84
C HIS A 46 -2.08 -12.08 -3.66
N ALA A 47 -2.86 -11.54 -2.74
CA ALA A 47 -2.84 -10.11 -2.41
C ALA A 47 -3.16 -9.85 -0.94
N ILE A 48 -2.57 -8.78 -0.38
CA ILE A 48 -3.02 -8.14 0.86
C ILE A 48 -3.77 -6.86 0.47
N VAL A 49 -4.95 -6.68 1.04
CA VAL A 49 -5.79 -5.51 0.80
C VAL A 49 -5.98 -4.74 2.09
N PHE A 50 -5.67 -3.45 2.08
CA PHE A 50 -5.91 -2.54 3.20
C PHE A 50 -7.14 -1.69 2.89
N THR A 51 -8.03 -1.50 3.87
CA THR A 51 -9.20 -0.62 3.75
C THR A 51 -9.65 -0.10 5.10
N GLY A 52 -10.49 0.93 5.11
CA GLY A 52 -11.12 1.46 6.32
C GLY A 52 -12.56 0.96 6.49
N ALA A 53 -13.00 0.74 7.72
CA ALA A 53 -14.39 0.49 8.03
C ALA A 53 -15.25 1.75 7.81
N GLY A 54 -16.50 1.57 7.40
CA GLY A 54 -17.41 2.66 7.10
C GLY A 54 -17.11 3.33 5.76
N GLN A 55 -17.59 4.56 5.57
CA GLN A 55 -17.47 5.30 4.32
C GLN A 55 -16.66 6.59 4.45
N ALA A 56 -16.38 7.05 5.67
CA ALA A 56 -15.78 8.36 5.89
C ALA A 56 -14.27 8.40 5.65
N ALA A 57 -13.57 7.32 6.00
CA ALA A 57 -12.11 7.31 5.93
C ALA A 57 -11.56 5.92 5.65
N PHE A 58 -10.49 5.89 4.89
CA PHE A 58 -9.53 4.81 4.88
C PHE A 58 -8.86 4.75 6.25
N SER A 59 -8.12 5.80 6.61
CA SER A 59 -7.63 6.07 7.96
C SER A 59 -7.09 7.52 8.02
N ALA A 60 -7.24 8.16 9.16
CA ALA A 60 -6.62 9.46 9.44
C ALA A 60 -5.17 9.36 9.95
N GLY A 61 -4.58 8.16 9.88
CA GLY A 61 -3.19 7.94 10.27
C GLY A 61 -3.01 7.63 11.75
N LEU A 62 -1.81 7.89 12.26
CA LEU A 62 -1.45 7.61 13.64
C LEU A 62 -2.19 8.54 14.60
N ASN A 63 -2.67 7.98 15.72
CA ASN A 63 -3.35 8.79 16.75
C ASN A 63 -2.44 9.88 17.30
N ILE A 64 -2.87 11.14 17.18
CA ILE A 64 -2.10 12.31 17.62
C ILE A 64 -1.80 12.31 19.13
N GLU A 65 -2.64 11.68 19.96
CA GLU A 65 -2.41 11.54 21.39
C GLU A 65 -1.09 10.80 21.68
N ALA A 66 -0.65 9.93 20.77
CA ALA A 66 0.62 9.21 20.88
C ALA A 66 1.86 10.14 20.88
N PHE A 67 1.72 11.36 20.37
CA PHE A 67 2.82 12.33 20.32
C PHE A 67 2.91 13.21 21.57
N VAL A 68 1.89 13.23 22.43
CA VAL A 68 1.86 14.08 23.63
C VAL A 68 2.92 13.63 24.64
N GLY A 69 3.83 14.53 24.99
CA GLY A 69 4.87 14.26 26.00
C GLY A 69 5.94 13.26 25.56
N LEU A 70 6.09 12.99 24.26
CA LEU A 70 7.17 12.14 23.79
C LEU A 70 8.55 12.74 24.06
N THR A 71 9.44 11.92 24.59
CA THR A 71 10.88 12.21 24.57
C THR A 71 11.47 11.85 23.19
N PRO A 72 12.61 12.43 22.79
CA PRO A 72 13.26 12.06 21.52
C PRO A 72 13.47 10.56 21.35
N ALA A 73 13.87 9.86 22.42
CA ALA A 73 14.07 8.41 22.38
C ALA A 73 12.77 7.64 22.13
N ARG A 74 11.66 8.04 22.77
CA ARG A 74 10.35 7.42 22.54
C ARG A 74 9.79 7.76 21.16
N ALA A 75 10.00 8.98 20.67
CA ALA A 75 9.61 9.38 19.33
C ALA A 75 10.35 8.54 18.28
N LEU A 76 11.66 8.35 18.45
CA LEU A 76 12.45 7.47 17.56
C LEU A 76 11.93 6.03 17.57
N ALA A 77 11.62 5.46 18.74
CA ALA A 77 11.11 4.11 18.84
C ALA A 77 9.74 3.95 18.12
N LEU A 78 8.82 4.89 18.34
CA LEU A 78 7.50 4.88 17.68
C LEU A 78 7.63 4.94 16.16
N ILE A 79 8.46 5.85 15.66
CA ILE A 79 8.64 6.02 14.21
C ILE A 79 9.39 4.83 13.60
N ALA A 80 10.31 4.20 14.33
CA ALA A 80 10.97 2.98 13.90
C ALA A 80 9.98 1.81 13.77
N GLU A 81 9.03 1.67 14.69
CA GLU A 81 7.98 0.66 14.61
C GLU A 81 7.07 0.87 13.39
N LEU A 82 6.65 2.12 13.14
CA LEU A 82 5.88 2.47 11.95
C LEU A 82 6.68 2.18 10.66
N ALA A 83 7.97 2.50 10.63
CA ALA A 83 8.85 2.21 9.50
C ALA A 83 8.96 0.71 9.21
N GLU A 84 8.95 -0.15 10.24
CA GLU A 84 8.92 -1.61 10.05
C GLU A 84 7.61 -2.10 9.43
N VAL A 85 6.46 -1.49 9.78
CA VAL A 85 5.18 -1.79 9.10
C VAL A 85 5.26 -1.42 7.62
N MET A 86 5.73 -0.21 7.29
CA MET A 86 5.85 0.23 5.89
C MET A 86 6.83 -0.66 5.12
N ARG A 87 7.94 -1.03 5.74
CA ARG A 87 8.90 -1.97 5.16
C ARG A 87 8.27 -3.34 4.89
N ALA A 88 7.47 -3.86 5.82
CA ALA A 88 6.76 -5.13 5.62
C ALA A 88 5.79 -5.07 4.43
N ILE A 89 5.13 -3.94 4.20
CA ILE A 89 4.27 -3.73 3.03
C ILE A 89 5.09 -3.70 1.75
N ARG A 90 6.14 -2.89 1.67
CA ARG A 90 6.99 -2.79 0.47
C ARG A 90 7.66 -4.11 0.10
N HIS A 91 8.09 -4.88 1.09
CA HIS A 91 8.75 -6.19 0.89
C HIS A 91 7.80 -7.39 1.04
N SER A 92 6.48 -7.18 1.06
CA SER A 92 5.53 -8.29 1.10
C SER A 92 5.77 -9.28 -0.04
N PRO A 93 5.67 -10.59 0.17
CA PRO A 93 5.83 -11.59 -0.89
C PRO A 93 4.66 -11.61 -1.89
N VAL A 94 3.57 -10.90 -1.59
CA VAL A 94 2.36 -10.84 -2.41
C VAL A 94 2.00 -9.39 -2.74
N VAL A 95 1.18 -9.18 -3.76
CA VAL A 95 0.73 -7.84 -4.17
C VAL A 95 -0.01 -7.15 -3.03
N THR A 96 0.25 -5.87 -2.82
CA THR A 96 -0.41 -5.04 -1.82
C THR A 96 -1.30 -4.00 -2.48
N VAL A 97 -2.54 -3.88 -1.99
CA VAL A 97 -3.57 -3.00 -2.55
C VAL A 97 -4.18 -2.15 -1.46
N ALA A 98 -4.17 -0.83 -1.61
CA ALA A 98 -4.95 0.07 -0.78
C ALA A 98 -6.30 0.35 -1.45
N VAL A 99 -7.40 0.04 -0.74
CA VAL A 99 -8.78 0.35 -1.16
C VAL A 99 -9.25 1.53 -0.34
N VAL A 100 -9.12 2.73 -0.92
CA VAL A 100 -9.27 4.01 -0.22
C VAL A 100 -10.71 4.49 -0.34
N ASN A 101 -11.45 4.38 0.75
CA ASN A 101 -12.89 4.66 0.83
C ASN A 101 -13.25 6.08 1.29
N GLY A 102 -12.27 6.95 1.60
CA GLY A 102 -12.50 8.30 2.08
C GLY A 102 -11.19 9.00 2.45
N TYR A 103 -11.15 9.70 3.60
CA TYR A 103 -9.92 10.34 4.07
C TYR A 103 -8.76 9.35 4.20
N CYS A 104 -7.64 9.68 3.61
CA CYS A 104 -6.39 8.93 3.64
C CYS A 104 -5.27 9.90 4.04
N LEU A 105 -4.96 10.00 5.34
CA LEU A 105 -4.16 11.08 5.88
C LEU A 105 -2.96 10.56 6.68
N GLY A 106 -1.87 11.34 6.67
CA GLY A 106 -0.68 11.07 7.46
C GLY A 106 -0.10 9.68 7.19
N ALA A 107 0.25 8.96 8.24
CA ALA A 107 0.79 7.60 8.14
C ALA A 107 -0.07 6.63 7.31
N ALA A 108 -1.39 6.85 7.23
CA ALA A 108 -2.26 6.05 6.38
C ALA A 108 -2.08 6.39 4.89
N PHE A 109 -1.79 7.63 4.55
CA PHE A 109 -1.43 7.98 3.18
C PHE A 109 -0.05 7.43 2.82
N GLU A 110 0.92 7.48 3.73
CA GLU A 110 2.22 6.83 3.54
C GLU A 110 2.06 5.31 3.30
N LEU A 111 1.18 4.64 4.06
CA LEU A 111 0.84 3.23 3.85
C LEU A 111 0.26 2.99 2.46
N ALA A 112 -0.67 3.84 2.01
CA ALA A 112 -1.25 3.72 0.69
C ALA A 112 -0.22 3.94 -0.43
N LEU A 113 0.77 4.82 -0.24
CA LEU A 113 1.90 5.00 -1.15
C LEU A 113 2.85 3.80 -1.16
N ALA A 114 3.04 3.14 -0.02
CA ALA A 114 3.85 1.93 0.12
C ALA A 114 3.22 0.69 -0.55
N CYS A 115 1.89 0.70 -0.77
CA CYS A 115 1.20 -0.37 -1.50
C CYS A 115 1.54 -0.32 -3.00
N ASP A 116 1.51 -1.50 -3.65
CA ASP A 116 1.71 -1.60 -5.10
C ASP A 116 0.62 -0.86 -5.89
N LEU A 117 -0.63 -1.06 -5.51
CA LEU A 117 -1.80 -0.54 -6.24
C LEU A 117 -2.81 0.14 -5.29
N ARG A 118 -3.59 1.08 -5.84
CA ARG A 118 -4.63 1.83 -5.13
C ARG A 118 -5.91 1.85 -5.94
N VAL A 119 -7.00 1.35 -5.33
CA VAL A 119 -8.38 1.53 -5.79
C VAL A 119 -8.99 2.60 -4.92
N VAL A 120 -9.44 3.68 -5.51
CA VAL A 120 -9.76 4.91 -4.79
C VAL A 120 -11.20 5.33 -5.07
N ALA A 121 -11.99 5.56 -4.03
CA ALA A 121 -13.30 6.20 -4.19
C ALA A 121 -13.13 7.63 -4.72
N ARG A 122 -13.96 8.05 -5.68
CA ARG A 122 -13.86 9.40 -6.29
C ARG A 122 -13.87 10.53 -5.25
N ALA A 123 -14.60 10.36 -4.17
CA ALA A 123 -14.69 11.35 -3.09
C ALA A 123 -13.54 11.29 -2.07
N ALA A 124 -12.55 10.42 -2.28
CA ALA A 124 -11.42 10.29 -1.36
C ALA A 124 -10.55 11.54 -1.36
N SER A 125 -9.91 11.78 -0.21
CA SER A 125 -9.02 12.92 -0.01
C SER A 125 -7.72 12.50 0.65
N PHE A 126 -6.62 13.12 0.25
CA PHE A 126 -5.26 12.76 0.61
C PHE A 126 -4.51 13.93 1.21
N GLY A 127 -3.65 13.69 2.19
CA GLY A 127 -2.81 14.73 2.76
C GLY A 127 -1.81 14.20 3.78
N LEU A 128 -0.78 15.01 4.03
CA LEU A 128 0.23 14.80 5.07
C LEU A 128 0.18 15.99 6.02
N PRO A 129 -0.81 16.04 6.95
CA PRO A 129 -1.09 17.20 7.77
C PRO A 129 -0.20 17.31 9.02
N GLU A 130 0.83 16.48 9.16
CA GLU A 130 1.70 16.38 10.34
C GLU A 130 2.31 17.73 10.75
N ILE A 131 2.65 18.58 9.78
CA ILE A 131 3.21 19.90 10.03
C ILE A 131 2.26 20.80 10.85
N LYS A 132 0.94 20.62 10.71
CA LYS A 132 -0.07 21.39 11.45
C LYS A 132 -0.09 21.05 12.94
N VAL A 133 0.48 19.92 13.32
CA VAL A 133 0.64 19.50 14.72
C VAL A 133 2.08 19.56 15.19
N GLY A 134 2.97 20.17 14.39
CA GLY A 134 4.35 20.48 14.78
C GLY A 134 5.34 19.34 14.58
N VAL A 135 5.00 18.31 13.78
CA VAL A 135 5.93 17.22 13.45
C VAL A 135 6.11 17.12 11.92
N PRO A 136 7.28 16.69 11.44
CA PRO A 136 7.47 16.48 10.00
C PRO A 136 6.82 15.19 9.53
N SER A 137 6.39 15.16 8.26
CA SER A 137 6.10 13.91 7.55
C SER A 137 7.42 13.19 7.24
N VAL A 138 7.47 11.88 7.52
CA VAL A 138 8.71 11.09 7.48
C VAL A 138 8.48 9.76 6.75
N ILE A 139 9.42 8.83 6.85
CA ILE A 139 9.32 7.44 6.34
C ILE A 139 8.88 7.42 4.86
N ASP A 140 7.69 6.88 4.58
CA ASP A 140 7.20 6.68 3.22
C ASP A 140 6.56 7.93 2.59
N ALA A 141 6.50 9.07 3.31
CA ALA A 141 6.32 10.38 2.69
C ALA A 141 7.40 10.65 1.63
N ALA A 142 8.57 10.02 1.76
CA ALA A 142 9.64 10.07 0.76
C ALA A 142 9.23 9.51 -0.62
N LEU A 143 8.19 8.69 -0.70
CA LEU A 143 7.66 8.17 -1.95
C LEU A 143 6.80 9.21 -2.71
N LEU A 144 6.22 10.18 -2.01
CA LEU A 144 5.26 11.14 -2.57
C LEU A 144 5.77 11.85 -3.84
N PRO A 145 7.04 12.31 -3.94
CA PRO A 145 7.54 12.95 -5.16
C PRO A 145 7.47 12.07 -6.41
N ALA A 146 7.57 10.75 -6.27
CA ALA A 146 7.47 9.83 -7.40
C ALA A 146 6.03 9.73 -7.95
N PHE A 147 5.02 10.02 -7.11
CA PHE A 147 3.62 10.00 -7.50
C PHE A 147 3.12 11.35 -8.05
N VAL A 148 3.38 12.45 -7.34
CA VAL A 148 2.79 13.76 -7.66
C VAL A 148 3.78 14.77 -8.23
N GLY A 149 5.06 14.38 -8.36
CA GLY A 149 6.16 15.27 -8.72
C GLY A 149 6.64 16.12 -7.53
N LEU A 150 7.89 16.58 -7.61
CA LEU A 150 8.57 17.25 -6.49
C LEU A 150 7.89 18.53 -6.04
N SER A 151 7.35 19.34 -6.98
CA SER A 151 6.71 20.61 -6.66
C SER A 151 5.43 20.41 -5.83
N LYS A 152 4.55 19.51 -6.28
CA LYS A 152 3.30 19.22 -5.56
C LYS A 152 3.58 18.51 -4.23
N ALA A 153 4.57 17.61 -4.18
CA ALA A 153 4.97 16.97 -2.94
C ALA A 153 5.43 17.99 -1.88
N ARG A 154 6.24 18.98 -2.29
CA ARG A 154 6.67 20.07 -1.40
C ARG A 154 5.50 20.91 -0.91
N GLU A 155 4.57 21.26 -1.79
CA GLU A 155 3.36 21.99 -1.41
C GLU A 155 2.58 21.19 -0.34
N MET A 156 2.30 19.92 -0.60
CA MET A 156 1.53 19.05 0.30
C MET A 156 2.15 18.94 1.70
N VAL A 157 3.47 18.68 1.78
CA VAL A 157 4.12 18.48 3.10
C VAL A 157 4.42 19.80 3.82
N LEU A 158 4.59 20.93 3.12
CA LEU A 158 4.88 22.22 3.73
C LEU A 158 3.63 22.99 4.15
N THR A 159 2.49 22.75 3.51
CA THR A 159 1.20 23.34 3.89
C THR A 159 0.39 22.43 4.82
N GLY A 160 0.58 21.11 4.70
CA GLY A 160 -0.24 20.10 5.36
C GLY A 160 -1.69 20.10 4.90
N ASP A 161 -1.98 20.63 3.71
CA ASP A 161 -3.34 20.68 3.18
C ASP A 161 -3.82 19.33 2.70
N ILE A 162 -5.14 19.20 2.62
CA ILE A 162 -5.82 17.99 2.16
C ILE A 162 -6.32 18.24 0.75
N TYR A 163 -6.08 17.28 -0.14
CA TYR A 163 -6.36 17.37 -1.56
C TYR A 163 -7.34 16.29 -2.01
N THR A 164 -8.31 16.65 -2.83
CA THR A 164 -9.12 15.69 -3.59
C THR A 164 -8.35 15.19 -4.81
N LEU A 165 -8.82 14.12 -5.45
CA LEU A 165 -8.19 13.60 -6.67
C LEU A 165 -8.06 14.66 -7.78
N ASP A 166 -9.05 15.53 -7.92
CA ASP A 166 -9.07 16.56 -8.98
C ASP A 166 -8.04 17.69 -8.76
N GLN A 167 -7.51 17.80 -7.55
CA GLN A 167 -6.45 18.76 -7.18
C GLN A 167 -5.03 18.18 -7.29
N LEU A 168 -4.94 16.88 -7.59
CA LEU A 168 -3.69 16.15 -7.79
C LEU A 168 -3.44 15.94 -9.29
N PRO A 169 -2.20 15.71 -9.71
CA PRO A 169 -1.92 15.36 -11.10
C PRO A 169 -2.74 14.14 -11.54
N PRO A 170 -3.30 14.14 -12.76
CA PRO A 170 -4.05 13.01 -13.27
C PRO A 170 -3.26 11.69 -13.14
N ASP A 171 -3.95 10.63 -12.76
CA ASP A 171 -3.41 9.27 -12.65
C ASP A 171 -2.21 9.11 -11.69
N SER A 172 -1.95 10.12 -10.84
CA SER A 172 -0.80 10.11 -9.95
C SER A 172 -0.96 9.16 -8.77
N ILE A 173 -2.13 9.19 -8.10
CA ILE A 173 -2.36 8.44 -6.86
C ILE A 173 -3.18 7.17 -7.11
N ALA A 174 -4.22 7.23 -7.95
CA ALA A 174 -5.15 6.13 -8.16
C ALA A 174 -4.80 5.29 -9.39
N ASN A 175 -4.75 3.96 -9.25
CA ASN A 175 -4.71 3.03 -10.37
C ASN A 175 -6.11 2.74 -10.92
N VAL A 176 -7.12 2.80 -10.05
CA VAL A 176 -8.54 2.67 -10.39
C VAL A 176 -9.31 3.70 -9.55
N ILE A 177 -10.13 4.50 -10.21
CA ILE A 177 -11.08 5.40 -9.54
C ILE A 177 -12.46 4.77 -9.62
N ALA A 178 -13.09 4.58 -8.46
CA ALA A 178 -14.41 3.99 -8.34
C ALA A 178 -15.48 5.07 -8.08
N GLU A 179 -16.60 4.98 -8.79
CA GLU A 179 -17.75 5.80 -8.55
C GLU A 179 -18.47 5.45 -7.23
N PRO A 180 -19.33 6.31 -6.69
CA PRO A 180 -20.06 6.03 -5.46
C PRO A 180 -20.79 4.68 -5.52
N GLY A 181 -20.55 3.82 -4.52
CA GLY A 181 -21.11 2.47 -4.43
C GLY A 181 -20.36 1.38 -5.19
N GLU A 182 -19.38 1.72 -6.03
CA GLU A 182 -18.66 0.75 -6.88
C GLU A 182 -17.28 0.32 -6.34
N LEU A 183 -16.82 0.91 -5.23
CA LEU A 183 -15.47 0.69 -4.72
C LEU A 183 -15.13 -0.80 -4.49
N ALA A 184 -16.08 -1.55 -3.91
CA ALA A 184 -15.87 -2.98 -3.65
C ALA A 184 -15.78 -3.79 -4.96
N ALA A 185 -16.65 -3.51 -5.94
CA ALA A 185 -16.64 -4.18 -7.22
C ALA A 185 -15.38 -3.86 -8.03
N ALA A 186 -14.91 -2.60 -7.97
CA ALA A 186 -13.66 -2.18 -8.61
C ALA A 186 -12.45 -2.89 -7.99
N ALA A 187 -12.42 -3.01 -6.65
CA ALA A 187 -11.38 -3.76 -5.96
C ALA A 187 -11.40 -5.25 -6.34
N ASP A 188 -12.58 -5.89 -6.37
CA ASP A 188 -12.72 -7.28 -6.77
C ASP A 188 -12.23 -7.51 -8.20
N SER A 189 -12.61 -6.66 -9.14
CA SER A 189 -12.17 -6.74 -10.55
C SER A 189 -10.64 -6.64 -10.67
N LEU A 190 -9.99 -5.77 -9.88
CA LEU A 190 -8.53 -5.67 -9.86
C LEU A 190 -7.90 -6.93 -9.27
N LEU A 191 -8.42 -7.44 -8.16
CA LEU A 191 -7.93 -8.64 -7.48
C LEU A 191 -8.07 -9.89 -8.36
N ASP A 192 -9.18 -10.02 -9.10
CA ASP A 192 -9.39 -11.11 -10.05
C ASP A 192 -8.31 -11.09 -11.15
N ARG A 193 -7.96 -9.92 -11.68
CA ARG A 193 -6.87 -9.77 -12.65
C ARG A 193 -5.53 -10.21 -12.06
N ILE A 194 -5.21 -9.80 -10.84
CA ILE A 194 -3.98 -10.19 -10.14
C ILE A 194 -3.95 -11.71 -9.93
N ALA A 195 -5.07 -12.30 -9.51
CA ALA A 195 -5.18 -13.71 -9.21
C ALA A 195 -5.01 -14.63 -10.42
N THR A 196 -5.06 -14.10 -11.66
CA THR A 196 -4.78 -14.86 -12.88
C THR A 196 -3.30 -15.19 -13.08
N HIS A 197 -2.41 -14.47 -12.38
CA HIS A 197 -0.96 -14.59 -12.53
C HIS A 197 -0.36 -15.54 -11.48
N PRO A 198 0.69 -16.30 -11.83
CA PRO A 198 1.41 -17.11 -10.84
C PRO A 198 2.03 -16.25 -9.73
N PRO A 199 1.86 -16.62 -8.45
CA PRO A 199 2.42 -15.85 -7.33
C PRO A 199 3.95 -15.65 -7.41
N ALA A 200 4.68 -16.64 -7.90
CA ALA A 200 6.13 -16.53 -8.09
C ALA A 200 6.51 -15.40 -9.07
N VAL A 201 5.71 -15.20 -10.12
CA VAL A 201 5.95 -14.15 -11.13
C VAL A 201 5.63 -12.77 -10.56
N THR A 202 4.52 -12.62 -9.84
CA THR A 202 4.16 -11.34 -9.22
C THR A 202 5.15 -10.96 -8.12
N ALA A 203 5.62 -11.93 -7.32
CA ALA A 203 6.67 -11.71 -6.32
C ALA A 203 8.00 -11.28 -6.95
N ALA A 204 8.42 -11.94 -8.05
CA ALA A 204 9.63 -11.57 -8.79
C ALA A 204 9.50 -10.15 -9.35
N GLN A 205 8.35 -9.79 -9.93
CA GLN A 205 8.13 -8.45 -10.46
C GLN A 205 8.19 -7.37 -9.37
N ARG A 206 7.69 -7.66 -8.16
CA ARG A 206 7.80 -6.72 -7.03
C ARG A 206 9.26 -6.51 -6.60
N ARG A 207 10.07 -7.58 -6.51
CA ARG A 207 11.51 -7.46 -6.23
C ARG A 207 12.25 -6.68 -7.32
N LEU A 208 11.84 -6.82 -8.57
CA LEU A 208 12.38 -6.03 -9.68
C LEU A 208 12.08 -4.55 -9.52
N PHE A 209 10.84 -4.16 -9.16
CA PHE A 209 10.51 -2.75 -8.89
C PHE A 209 11.35 -2.18 -7.76
N ASP A 210 11.52 -2.92 -6.65
CA ASP A 210 12.38 -2.49 -5.55
C ASP A 210 13.84 -2.31 -6.03
N SER A 211 14.36 -3.26 -6.82
CA SER A 211 15.70 -3.16 -7.39
C SER A 211 15.86 -1.97 -8.34
N TRP A 212 14.87 -1.72 -9.21
CA TRP A 212 14.93 -0.62 -10.18
C TRP A 212 14.88 0.77 -9.52
N LEU A 213 14.18 0.88 -8.39
CA LEU A 213 14.06 2.15 -7.67
C LEU A 213 15.27 2.45 -6.76
N ASN A 214 15.98 1.41 -6.29
CA ASN A 214 16.99 1.56 -5.25
C ASN A 214 18.44 1.30 -5.72
N ASN A 215 18.63 0.82 -6.96
CA ASN A 215 19.97 0.54 -7.48
C ASN A 215 20.32 1.39 -8.72
N PRO A 216 21.60 1.59 -9.02
CA PRO A 216 22.03 2.10 -10.32
C PRO A 216 21.47 1.25 -11.48
N LEU A 217 21.12 1.88 -12.60
CA LEU A 217 20.39 1.25 -13.71
C LEU A 217 21.02 -0.06 -14.19
N ASP A 218 22.33 -0.08 -14.43
CA ASP A 218 23.01 -1.28 -14.94
C ASP A 218 23.00 -2.45 -13.94
N VAL A 219 23.06 -2.14 -12.63
CA VAL A 219 22.94 -3.13 -11.56
C VAL A 219 21.52 -3.70 -11.53
N ALA A 220 20.51 -2.84 -11.61
CA ALA A 220 19.11 -3.23 -11.66
C ALA A 220 18.77 -4.08 -12.89
N ILE A 221 19.29 -3.72 -14.08
CA ILE A 221 19.15 -4.52 -15.30
C ILE A 221 19.81 -5.88 -15.15
N SER A 222 21.03 -5.93 -14.61
CA SER A 222 21.74 -7.19 -14.38
C SER A 222 20.97 -8.12 -13.43
N ALA A 223 20.43 -7.59 -12.33
CA ALA A 223 19.61 -8.35 -11.40
C ALA A 223 18.35 -8.92 -12.06
N SER A 224 17.78 -8.22 -13.04
CA SER A 224 16.58 -8.66 -13.77
C SER A 224 16.77 -9.99 -14.50
N THR A 225 17.96 -10.28 -15.00
CA THR A 225 18.26 -11.55 -15.69
C THR A 225 18.16 -12.75 -14.74
N THR A 226 18.62 -12.60 -13.51
CA THR A 226 18.52 -13.63 -12.48
C THR A 226 17.07 -13.85 -12.05
N GLU A 227 16.32 -12.78 -11.80
CA GLU A 227 14.89 -12.89 -11.47
C GLU A 227 14.08 -13.54 -12.59
N PHE A 228 14.37 -13.22 -13.86
CA PHE A 228 13.75 -13.88 -15.00
C PHE A 228 14.02 -15.39 -15.01
N ALA A 229 15.26 -15.82 -14.77
CA ALA A 229 15.60 -17.25 -14.71
C ALA A 229 14.91 -17.95 -13.53
N ASN A 230 14.85 -17.32 -12.37
CA ASN A 230 14.30 -17.90 -11.15
C ASN A 230 12.81 -18.26 -11.24
N VAL A 231 12.01 -17.53 -12.02
CA VAL A 231 10.57 -17.84 -12.16
C VAL A 231 10.32 -19.17 -12.87
N PHE A 232 11.28 -19.67 -13.66
CA PHE A 232 11.19 -20.98 -14.31
C PHE A 232 11.40 -22.18 -13.35
N ALA A 233 11.80 -21.95 -12.12
CA ALA A 233 11.76 -22.98 -11.07
C ALA A 233 10.30 -23.32 -10.65
N SER A 234 9.33 -22.46 -10.97
CA SER A 234 7.93 -22.66 -10.62
C SER A 234 7.18 -23.45 -11.69
N GLN A 235 6.48 -24.52 -11.29
CA GLN A 235 5.57 -25.26 -12.16
C GLN A 235 4.39 -24.42 -12.67
N ASP A 236 3.96 -23.42 -11.90
CA ASP A 236 2.89 -22.51 -12.31
C ASP A 236 3.30 -21.64 -13.50
N THR A 237 4.55 -21.20 -13.56
CA THR A 237 5.10 -20.47 -14.71
C THR A 237 5.01 -21.32 -15.97
N HIS A 238 5.45 -22.58 -15.93
CA HIS A 238 5.37 -23.48 -17.07
C HIS A 238 3.92 -23.73 -17.51
N ARG A 239 3.01 -23.96 -16.54
CA ARG A 239 1.57 -24.15 -16.83
C ARG A 239 0.95 -22.92 -17.48
N GLN A 240 1.28 -21.73 -17.00
CA GLN A 240 0.76 -20.48 -17.56
C GLN A 240 1.24 -20.24 -18.99
N ILE A 241 2.53 -20.45 -19.25
CA ILE A 241 3.11 -20.35 -20.60
C ILE A 241 2.42 -21.33 -21.55
N ALA A 242 2.27 -22.61 -21.16
CA ALA A 242 1.64 -23.62 -21.99
C ALA A 242 0.16 -23.30 -22.30
N ARG A 243 -0.59 -22.79 -21.32
CA ARG A 243 -1.98 -22.34 -21.55
C ARG A 243 -2.06 -21.18 -22.53
N HIS A 244 -1.17 -20.20 -22.39
CA HIS A 244 -1.14 -19.04 -23.28
C HIS A 244 -0.75 -19.44 -24.69
N TYR A 245 0.25 -20.29 -24.85
CA TYR A 245 0.69 -20.81 -26.15
C TYR A 245 -0.44 -21.53 -26.89
N LYS A 246 -1.18 -22.43 -26.22
CA LYS A 246 -2.34 -23.10 -26.80
C LYS A 246 -3.43 -22.13 -27.27
N ARG A 247 -3.66 -21.04 -26.55
CA ARG A 247 -4.67 -20.04 -26.89
C ARG A 247 -4.35 -19.24 -28.16
N ILE A 248 -3.06 -19.04 -28.47
CA ILE A 248 -2.61 -18.24 -29.63
C ILE A 248 -2.31 -19.11 -30.86
N THR A 249 -2.19 -20.44 -30.69
CA THR A 249 -1.85 -21.39 -31.80
C THR A 249 -3.00 -22.30 -32.18
N GLY A 250 -4.08 -22.38 -31.42
CA GLY A 250 -5.28 -23.16 -31.71
C GLY A 250 -6.45 -22.26 -32.06
#